data_9f227ffad7aa0ac2a09b9757efa394b7
#
_entry.id   9f227ffad7aa0ac2a09b9757efa394b7
#
_cell.length_a   1.000
_cell.length_b   1.000
_cell.length_c   1.000
_cell.angle_alpha   90.00
_cell.angle_beta   90.00
_cell.angle_gamma   90.00
#
_symmetry.space_group_name_H-M   'P 1'
#
loop_
_entity.id
_entity.type
_entity.pdbx_description
1 polymer ?
#
loop_
_entity_poly.entity_id
_entity_poly.type
_entity_poly.pdbx_seq_one_letter_code
_entity_poly.pdbx_strand_id
1 'polypeptide(L)' 'HKCSQDEYLAMIDGYVGHFGLALDPETLRHEALEWATTRGSRSGRTAWQFIQDLAGRLGKPLEG' A
#
# COMPACT_ATOMS: atom_id res chain seq x y z
N HIS A 1 -15.72 3.52 9.28
CA HIS A 1 -15.71 4.26 8.03
C HIS A 1 -14.70 3.68 7.05
N LYS A 2 -15.17 3.24 5.92
CA LYS A 2 -14.34 2.60 4.92
C LYS A 2 -13.94 3.57 3.81
N CYS A 3 -12.71 3.49 3.39
CA CYS A 3 -12.25 4.26 2.24
C CYS A 3 -12.75 3.61 0.96
N SER A 4 -13.02 4.41 -0.06
CA SER A 4 -13.31 3.87 -1.38
C SER A 4 -12.02 3.29 -1.97
N GLN A 5 -12.15 2.51 -3.04
CA GLN A 5 -10.99 1.95 -3.71
C GLN A 5 -10.04 3.06 -4.16
N ASP A 6 -10.59 4.14 -4.72
CA ASP A 6 -9.76 5.26 -5.18
C ASP A 6 -9.01 5.92 -4.05
N GLU A 7 -9.67 6.11 -2.91
CA GLU A 7 -9.02 6.69 -1.74
C GLU A 7 -7.91 5.79 -1.21
N TYR A 8 -8.18 4.49 -1.16
CA TYR A 8 -7.19 3.51 -0.72
C TYR A 8 -5.95 3.56 -1.62
N LEU A 9 -6.16 3.54 -2.94
CA LEU A 9 -5.05 3.57 -3.89
C LEU A 9 -4.29 4.89 -3.84
N ALA A 10 -4.99 6.00 -3.58
CA ALA A 10 -4.34 7.30 -3.44
C ALA A 10 -3.42 7.31 -2.21
N MET A 11 -3.84 6.68 -1.12
CA MET A 11 -2.99 6.56 0.06
C MET A 11 -1.75 5.73 -0.24
N ILE A 12 -1.91 4.63 -0.96
CA ILE A 12 -0.79 3.78 -1.35
C ILE A 12 0.20 4.57 -2.20
N ASP A 13 -0.29 5.29 -3.20
CA ASP A 13 0.56 6.12 -4.06
C ASP A 13 1.33 7.16 -3.25
N GLY A 14 0.65 7.79 -2.30
CA GLY A 14 1.28 8.77 -1.43
C GLY A 14 2.43 8.19 -0.64
N TYR A 15 2.22 7.02 -0.06
CA TYR A 15 3.27 6.35 0.70
C TYR A 15 4.44 5.95 -0.19
N VAL A 16 4.15 5.39 -1.36
CA VAL A 16 5.19 4.97 -2.30
C VAL A 16 6.05 6.16 -2.71
N GLY A 17 5.42 7.29 -3.01
CA GLY A 17 6.16 8.50 -3.35
C GLY A 17 6.96 9.05 -2.19
N HIS A 18 6.36 9.03 -0.99
CA HIS A 18 7.01 9.57 0.21
C HIS A 18 8.26 8.75 0.60
N PHE A 19 8.16 7.43 0.54
CA PHE A 19 9.25 6.55 0.95
C PHE A 19 10.18 6.17 -0.20
N GLY A 20 9.88 6.63 -1.41
CA GLY A 20 10.73 6.36 -2.57
C GLY A 20 10.79 4.90 -2.98
N LEU A 21 9.68 4.19 -2.86
CA LEU A 21 9.64 2.78 -3.21
C LEU A 21 9.55 2.64 -4.73
N ALA A 22 10.49 1.89 -5.32
CA ALA A 22 10.53 1.68 -6.76
C ALA A 22 9.69 0.47 -7.13
N LEU A 23 8.53 0.72 -7.73
CA LEU A 23 7.64 -0.35 -8.12
C LEU A 23 6.77 0.12 -9.28
N ASP A 24 6.51 -0.79 -10.21
CA ASP A 24 5.64 -0.51 -11.34
C ASP A 24 4.23 -0.15 -10.86
N PRO A 25 3.62 0.95 -11.36
CA PRO A 25 2.31 1.38 -10.89
C PRO A 25 1.22 0.32 -11.05
N GLU A 26 1.23 -0.43 -12.13
CA GLU A 26 0.23 -1.46 -12.35
C GLU A 26 0.38 -2.60 -11.36
N THR A 27 1.62 -3.04 -11.15
CA THR A 27 1.92 -4.08 -10.17
C THR A 27 1.54 -3.61 -8.77
N LEU A 28 1.88 -2.37 -8.45
CA LEU A 28 1.56 -1.78 -7.15
C LEU A 28 0.05 -1.81 -6.90
N ARG A 29 -0.72 -1.36 -7.88
CA ARG A 29 -2.18 -1.32 -7.76
C ARG A 29 -2.74 -2.72 -7.57
N HIS A 30 -2.28 -3.67 -8.37
CA HIS A 30 -2.76 -5.04 -8.31
C HIS A 30 -2.49 -5.65 -6.93
N GLU A 31 -1.27 -5.51 -6.44
CA GLU A 31 -0.91 -6.07 -5.15
C GLU A 31 -1.63 -5.38 -3.99
N ALA A 32 -1.80 -4.07 -4.09
CA ALA A 32 -2.52 -3.32 -3.06
C ALA A 32 -3.97 -3.78 -2.95
N LEU A 33 -4.63 -3.99 -4.09
CA LEU A 33 -6.01 -4.45 -4.10
C LEU A 33 -6.12 -5.88 -3.58
N GLU A 34 -5.18 -6.74 -3.94
CA GLU A 34 -5.12 -8.10 -3.44
C GLU A 34 -4.96 -8.12 -1.93
N TRP A 35 -4.09 -7.28 -1.42
CA TRP A 35 -3.85 -7.15 0.02
C TRP A 35 -5.13 -6.77 0.76
N ALA A 36 -5.85 -5.76 0.23
CA ALA A 36 -7.10 -5.32 0.83
C ALA A 36 -8.17 -6.40 0.78
N THR A 37 -8.24 -7.14 -0.33
CA THR A 37 -9.19 -8.23 -0.50
C THR A 37 -8.92 -9.33 0.52
N THR A 38 -7.66 -9.69 0.72
CA THR A 38 -7.27 -10.72 1.66
C THR A 38 -7.65 -10.34 3.09
N ARG A 39 -7.53 -9.05 3.44
CA ARG A 39 -7.86 -8.57 4.77
C ARG A 39 -9.31 -8.19 4.94
N GLY A 40 -10.05 -8.12 3.85
CA GLY A 40 -11.47 -7.81 3.90
C GLY A 40 -11.80 -6.37 4.22
N SER A 41 -10.84 -5.46 4.10
CA SER A 41 -11.11 -4.04 4.35
C SER A 41 -10.13 -3.14 3.62
N ARG A 42 -10.57 -1.91 3.38
CA ARG A 42 -9.75 -0.86 2.79
C ARG A 42 -9.76 0.32 3.77
N SER A 43 -8.64 0.53 4.42
CA SER A 43 -8.52 1.60 5.40
C SER A 43 -7.09 2.10 5.42
N GLY A 44 -6.86 3.21 6.12
CA GLY A 44 -5.51 3.75 6.25
C GLY A 44 -4.57 2.76 6.92
N ARG A 45 -5.07 2.01 7.88
CA ARG A 45 -4.25 1.00 8.56
C ARG A 45 -3.87 -0.14 7.61
N THR A 46 -4.82 -0.58 6.79
CA THR A 46 -4.56 -1.63 5.80
C THR A 46 -3.51 -1.16 4.80
N ALA A 47 -3.62 0.09 4.34
CA ALA A 47 -2.67 0.67 3.41
C ALA A 47 -1.28 0.74 4.04
N TRP A 48 -1.20 1.18 5.29
CA TRP A 48 0.08 1.29 6.00
C TRP A 48 0.75 -0.08 6.14
N GLN A 49 -0.02 -1.10 6.54
CA GLN A 49 0.52 -2.44 6.68
C GLN A 49 1.03 -2.99 5.35
N PHE A 50 0.32 -2.70 4.27
CA PHE A 50 0.76 -3.11 2.94
C PHE A 50 2.09 -2.45 2.59
N ILE A 51 2.22 -1.15 2.86
CA ILE A 51 3.44 -0.41 2.54
C ILE A 51 4.62 -0.93 3.36
N GLN A 52 4.41 -1.27 4.63
CA GLN A 52 5.47 -1.83 5.45
C GLN A 52 5.96 -3.18 4.90
N ASP A 53 5.03 -4.03 4.51
CA ASP A 53 5.38 -5.33 3.93
C ASP A 53 6.12 -5.16 2.60
N LEU A 54 5.62 -4.26 1.77
CA LEU A 54 6.23 -3.98 0.48
C LEU A 54 7.65 -3.44 0.64
N ALA A 55 7.84 -2.49 1.55
CA ALA A 55 9.14 -1.91 1.80
C ALA A 55 10.14 -2.98 2.27
N GLY A 56 9.68 -3.89 3.11
CA GLY A 56 10.51 -5.00 3.56
C GLY A 56 10.95 -5.89 2.41
N ARG A 57 10.03 -6.17 1.50
CA ARG A 57 10.35 -7.00 0.33
C ARG A 57 11.33 -6.31 -0.61
N LEU A 58 11.27 -4.98 -0.69
CA LEU A 58 12.18 -4.21 -1.53
C LEU A 58 13.51 -3.92 -0.84
N GLY A 59 13.69 -4.37 0.37
CA GLY A 59 14.92 -4.16 1.11
C GLY A 59 15.05 -2.76 1.70
N LYS A 60 13.93 -2.05 1.85
CA LYS A 60 13.88 -0.71 2.43
C LYS A 60 12.89 -0.67 3.59
N PRO A 61 13.18 -1.37 4.68
CA PRO A 61 12.24 -1.42 5.79
C PRO A 61 11.98 -0.03 6.36
N LEU A 62 10.73 0.24 6.66
CA LEU A 62 10.34 1.51 7.25
C LEU A 62 10.58 1.47 8.75
N GLU A 63 11.14 2.54 9.26
CA GLU A 63 11.36 2.65 10.69
C GLU A 63 10.18 3.35 11.33
N GLY A 64 9.65 2.72 12.28
CA GLY A 64 8.64 3.19 13.11
C GLY A 64 7.60 4.00 13.04
#